data_00f6f9d3fb36b9f7446d30b08371a613
#
_entry.id   00f6f9d3fb36b9f7446d30b08371a613
#
_cell.length_a   1.000
_cell.length_b   1.000
_cell.length_c   1.000
_cell.angle_alpha   90.00
_cell.angle_beta   90.00
_cell.angle_gamma   90.00
#
_symmetry.space_group_name_H-M   'P 1'
#
loop_
_entity.id
_entity.type
_entity.pdbx_description
1 polymer ?
#
loop_
_entity_poly.entity_id
_entity_poly.type
_entity_poly.pdbx_seq_one_letter_code
_entity_poly.pdbx_strand_id
1 'polypeptide(L)'
;MQLIRGDCLEVMATFEANSIDAIVTDPPYGLSFMGKNWDHGIPGVPFWAEALRVAKPGCHLLAFGGARTSHRLTCAIEDAGWEIRDCLMWVYGSG
;
A
#
# COMPACT_ATOMS: atom_id res chain seq x y z
N MET A 1 3.03 17.93 -11.45
CA MET A 1 2.30 16.96 -10.59
C MET A 1 0.92 16.70 -11.15
N GLN A 2 0.47 15.46 -11.11
CA GLN A 2 -0.85 15.06 -11.60
C GLN A 2 -1.67 14.54 -10.41
N LEU A 3 -2.89 15.03 -10.25
CA LEU A 3 -3.81 14.59 -9.22
C LEU A 3 -4.99 13.86 -9.88
N ILE A 4 -5.17 12.59 -9.52
CA ILE A 4 -6.22 11.76 -10.11
C ILE A 4 -7.17 11.32 -9.00
N ARG A 5 -8.46 11.59 -9.18
CA ARG A 5 -9.50 11.14 -8.25
C ARG A 5 -10.11 9.83 -8.76
N GLY A 6 -10.18 8.84 -7.89
CA GLY A 6 -10.79 7.56 -8.25
C GLY A 6 -10.37 6.46 -7.30
N ASP A 7 -10.92 5.27 -7.49
CA ASP A 7 -10.44 4.07 -6.81
C ASP A 7 -9.05 3.75 -7.33
N CYS A 8 -8.09 3.60 -6.42
CA CYS A 8 -6.69 3.48 -6.83
C CYS A 8 -6.41 2.22 -7.65
N LEU A 9 -7.11 1.12 -7.41
CA LEU A 9 -6.93 -0.08 -8.21
C LEU A 9 -7.41 0.14 -9.65
N GLU A 10 -8.55 0.79 -9.81
CA GLU A 10 -9.09 1.13 -11.14
C GLU A 10 -8.19 2.12 -11.86
N VAL A 11 -7.69 3.12 -11.13
CA VAL A 11 -6.79 4.13 -11.71
C VAL A 11 -5.46 3.50 -12.13
N MET A 12 -4.86 2.65 -11.28
CA MET A 12 -3.62 1.97 -11.63
C MET A 12 -3.77 1.08 -12.86
N ALA A 13 -4.94 0.52 -13.08
CA ALA A 13 -5.20 -0.31 -14.26
C ALA A 13 -5.04 0.48 -15.57
N THR A 14 -5.14 1.80 -15.53
CA THR A 14 -4.94 2.66 -16.70
C THR A 14 -3.48 3.01 -16.95
N PHE A 15 -2.59 2.73 -16.00
CA PHE A 15 -1.17 3.03 -16.12
C PHE A 15 -0.43 1.94 -16.87
N GLU A 16 0.60 2.32 -17.60
CA GLU A 16 1.48 1.35 -18.24
C GLU A 16 2.28 0.61 -17.18
N ALA A 17 2.64 -0.64 -17.49
CA ALA A 17 3.57 -1.40 -16.66
C ALA A 17 4.92 -0.68 -16.61
N ASN A 18 5.61 -0.78 -15.47
CA ASN A 18 6.96 -0.23 -15.29
C ASN A 18 7.01 1.29 -15.56
N SER A 19 6.02 2.03 -15.08
CA SER A 19 5.93 3.48 -15.33
C SER A 19 6.13 4.34 -14.08
N ILE A 20 6.07 3.75 -12.89
CA ILE A 20 6.10 4.49 -11.61
C ILE A 20 7.46 4.32 -10.93
N ASP A 21 8.05 5.42 -10.51
CA ASP A 21 9.39 5.45 -9.91
C ASP A 21 9.39 5.10 -8.41
N ALA A 22 8.36 5.51 -7.69
CA ALA A 22 8.23 5.26 -6.25
C ALA A 22 6.77 5.27 -5.85
N ILE A 23 6.43 4.48 -4.82
CA ILE A 23 5.06 4.42 -4.31
C ILE A 23 5.10 4.68 -2.81
N VAL A 24 4.29 5.64 -2.36
CA VAL A 24 4.07 5.91 -0.94
C VAL A 24 2.56 5.88 -0.71
N THR A 25 2.12 5.06 0.23
CA THR A 25 0.70 4.88 0.45
C THR A 25 0.36 4.72 1.93
N ASP A 26 -0.81 5.22 2.29
CA ASP A 26 -1.38 5.07 3.62
C ASP A 26 -2.71 4.30 3.47
N PRO A 27 -2.65 2.98 3.33
CA PRO A 27 -3.85 2.17 3.08
C PRO A 27 -4.68 1.99 4.36
N PRO A 28 -5.91 1.50 4.25
CA PRO A 28 -6.69 1.13 5.43
C PRO A 28 -5.94 0.10 6.29
N TYR A 29 -6.02 0.26 7.61
CA TYR A 29 -5.28 -0.60 8.54
C TYR A 29 -6.07 -1.83 8.99
N GLY A 30 -7.35 -1.91 8.62
CA GLY A 30 -8.19 -3.02 9.03
C GLY A 30 -8.63 -2.95 10.50
N LEU A 31 -8.66 -1.75 11.07
CA LEU A 31 -9.00 -1.52 12.47
C LEU A 31 -10.44 -1.04 12.66
N SER A 32 -11.23 -0.94 11.61
CA SER A 32 -12.59 -0.40 11.62
C SER A 32 -12.65 0.99 12.24
N PHE A 33 -11.70 1.86 11.85
CA PHE A 33 -11.55 3.19 12.44
C PHE A 33 -12.86 3.96 12.44
N MET A 34 -13.36 4.32 13.63
CA MET A 34 -14.62 5.02 13.82
C MET A 34 -15.82 4.35 13.13
N GLY A 35 -15.79 3.03 12.94
CA GLY A 35 -16.86 2.29 12.25
C GLY A 35 -16.92 2.53 10.75
N LYS A 36 -15.91 3.16 10.16
CA LYS A 36 -15.88 3.43 8.72
C LYS A 36 -15.71 2.15 7.92
N ASN A 37 -16.50 2.00 6.88
CA ASN A 37 -16.46 0.80 6.04
C ASN A 37 -15.13 0.62 5.30
N TRP A 38 -14.46 1.73 4.97
CA TRP A 38 -13.20 1.68 4.25
C TRP A 38 -12.05 1.09 5.08
N ASP A 39 -12.19 1.01 6.40
CA ASP A 39 -11.13 0.52 7.29
C ASP A 39 -11.47 -0.86 7.90
N HIS A 40 -12.30 -1.66 7.24
CA HIS A 40 -12.63 -3.01 7.71
C HIS A 40 -11.61 -4.06 7.28
N GLY A 41 -10.80 -3.80 6.27
CA GLY A 41 -9.83 -4.76 5.77
C GLY A 41 -8.58 -4.11 5.23
N ILE A 42 -7.51 -4.91 5.21
CA ILE A 42 -6.25 -4.53 4.60
C ILE A 42 -6.34 -4.83 3.10
N PRO A 43 -5.78 -3.98 2.21
CA PRO A 43 -5.73 -4.33 0.80
C PRO A 43 -5.05 -5.67 0.58
N GLY A 44 -5.68 -6.54 -0.19
CA GLY A 44 -5.18 -7.88 -0.45
C GLY A 44 -4.14 -7.95 -1.56
N VAL A 45 -3.70 -9.17 -1.85
CA VAL A 45 -2.68 -9.44 -2.86
C VAL A 45 -2.97 -8.79 -4.21
N PRO A 46 -4.20 -8.82 -4.77
CA PRO A 46 -4.45 -8.20 -6.09
C PRO A 46 -4.10 -6.72 -6.14
N PHE A 47 -4.33 -5.98 -5.06
CA PHE A 47 -3.96 -4.57 -4.99
C PHE A 47 -2.45 -4.38 -5.09
N TRP A 48 -1.70 -5.13 -4.31
CA TRP A 48 -0.24 -5.02 -4.27
C TRP A 48 0.42 -5.59 -5.52
N ALA A 49 -0.19 -6.59 -6.14
CA ALA A 49 0.27 -7.11 -7.43
C ALA A 49 0.13 -6.06 -8.54
N GLU A 50 -0.97 -5.31 -8.54
CA GLU A 50 -1.16 -4.23 -9.51
C GLU A 50 -0.17 -3.10 -9.27
N ALA A 51 0.09 -2.75 -8.00
CA ALA A 51 1.10 -1.77 -7.66
C ALA A 51 2.49 -2.21 -8.16
N LEU A 52 2.81 -3.48 -8.04
CA LEU A 52 4.08 -4.01 -8.55
C LEU A 52 4.15 -3.94 -10.08
N ARG A 53 3.05 -4.22 -10.77
CA ARG A 53 3.00 -4.14 -12.23
C ARG A 53 3.37 -2.76 -12.74
N VAL A 54 2.82 -1.71 -12.11
CA VAL A 54 3.08 -0.33 -12.54
C VAL A 54 4.44 0.19 -12.08
N ALA A 55 5.05 -0.45 -11.08
CA ALA A 55 6.34 -0.04 -10.53
C ALA A 55 7.48 -0.41 -11.48
N LYS A 56 8.42 0.51 -11.67
CA LYS A 56 9.65 0.21 -12.42
C LYS A 56 10.52 -0.76 -11.62
N PRO A 57 11.36 -1.56 -12.28
CA PRO A 57 12.36 -2.36 -11.58
C PRO A 57 13.21 -1.47 -10.66
N GLY A 58 13.39 -1.89 -9.40
CA GLY A 58 14.09 -1.10 -8.39
C GLY A 58 13.25 -0.06 -7.68
N CYS A 59 11.98 0.06 -8.02
CA CYS A 59 11.05 0.97 -7.33
C CYS A 59 10.92 0.59 -5.86
N HIS A 60 10.91 1.58 -4.98
CA HIS A 60 10.64 1.39 -3.55
C HIS A 60 9.19 1.68 -3.23
N LEU A 61 8.63 0.84 -2.37
CA LEU A 61 7.28 0.99 -1.83
C LEU A 61 7.39 1.29 -0.33
N LEU A 62 6.77 2.39 0.10
CA LEU A 62 6.58 2.69 1.52
C LEU A 62 5.09 2.64 1.82
N ALA A 63 4.69 1.72 2.67
CA ALA A 63 3.29 1.54 3.05
C ALA A 63 3.14 1.68 4.56
N PHE A 64 2.29 2.60 4.99
CA PHE A 64 1.96 2.76 6.41
C PHE A 64 1.06 1.62 6.85
N GLY A 65 1.21 1.22 8.12
CA GLY A 65 0.36 0.19 8.71
C GLY A 65 0.26 0.36 10.22
N GLY A 66 -0.79 -0.20 10.80
CA GLY A 66 -0.95 -0.21 12.24
C GLY A 66 -0.25 -1.41 12.87
N ALA A 67 0.26 -1.25 14.09
CA ALA A 67 1.01 -2.32 14.77
C ALA A 67 0.20 -3.61 14.93
N ARG A 68 -1.12 -3.51 15.03
CA ARG A 68 -1.98 -4.67 15.25
C ARG A 68 -2.18 -5.53 14.01
N THR A 69 -2.03 -4.94 12.82
CA THR A 69 -2.31 -5.61 11.55
C THR A 69 -1.16 -5.55 10.55
N SER A 70 -0.03 -4.94 10.92
CA SER A 70 1.11 -4.76 10.01
C SER A 70 1.66 -6.09 9.49
N HIS A 71 1.57 -7.16 10.26
CA HIS A 71 2.03 -8.49 9.83
C HIS A 71 1.22 -8.99 8.63
N ARG A 72 -0.10 -8.73 8.60
CA ARG A 72 -0.95 -9.14 7.49
C ARG A 72 -0.68 -8.28 6.25
N LEU A 73 -0.48 -6.98 6.46
CA LEU A 73 -0.10 -6.08 5.39
C LEU A 73 1.21 -6.52 4.74
N THR A 74 2.22 -6.82 5.56
CA THR A 74 3.52 -7.28 5.09
C THR A 74 3.40 -8.58 4.31
N CYS A 75 2.63 -9.55 4.81
CA CYS A 75 2.39 -10.80 4.11
C CYS A 75 1.72 -10.58 2.75
N ALA A 76 0.70 -9.71 2.67
CA ALA A 76 0.01 -9.43 1.41
C ALA A 76 0.95 -8.80 0.39
N ILE A 77 1.78 -7.87 0.82
CA ILE A 77 2.77 -7.21 -0.04
C ILE A 77 3.80 -8.23 -0.54
N GLU A 78 4.33 -9.05 0.35
CA GLU A 78 5.31 -10.06 -0.02
C GLU A 78 4.72 -11.11 -0.96
N ASP A 79 3.50 -11.59 -0.66
CA ASP A 79 2.82 -12.59 -1.49
C ASP A 79 2.53 -12.05 -2.90
N ALA A 80 2.40 -10.75 -3.06
CA ALA A 80 2.21 -10.13 -4.37
C ALA A 80 3.48 -10.06 -5.21
N GLY A 81 4.65 -10.33 -4.62
CA GLY A 81 5.92 -10.36 -5.32
C GLY A 81 6.92 -9.28 -4.91
N TRP A 82 6.56 -8.40 -3.99
CA TRP A 82 7.48 -7.41 -3.46
C TRP A 82 8.50 -8.05 -2.50
N GLU A 83 9.70 -7.50 -2.48
CA GLU A 83 10.72 -7.89 -1.51
C GLU A 83 10.62 -7.01 -0.28
N ILE A 84 10.38 -7.60 0.88
CA ILE A 84 10.35 -6.85 2.14
C ILE A 84 11.78 -6.55 2.57
N ARG A 85 12.10 -5.27 2.75
CA ARG A 85 13.46 -4.84 3.11
C ARG A 85 13.60 -4.47 4.57
N ASP A 86 12.66 -3.67 5.09
CA ASP A 86 12.81 -3.13 6.43
C ASP A 86 11.47 -2.65 6.98
N CYS A 87 11.45 -2.38 8.27
CA CYS A 87 10.32 -1.78 8.95
C CYS A 87 10.78 -0.45 9.57
N LEU A 88 10.20 0.64 9.11
CA LEU A 88 10.51 1.97 9.62
C LEU A 88 9.51 2.37 10.68
N MET A 89 9.96 3.11 11.67
CA MET A 89 9.11 3.61 12.74
C MET A 89 8.69 5.04 12.45
N TRP A 90 7.39 5.31 12.53
CA TRP A 90 6.87 6.66 12.53
C TRP A 90 6.71 7.09 13.98
N VAL A 91 7.59 7.95 14.48
CA VAL A 91 7.66 8.32 15.90
C VAL A 91 7.17 9.74 16.09
N TYR A 92 6.32 9.93 17.09
CA TYR A 92 5.84 11.26 17.46
C TYR A 92 5.69 11.34 18.98
N GLY A 93 5.69 12.59 19.51
CA GLY A 93 5.77 12.84 20.95
C GLY A 93 4.45 12.83 21.71
N SER A 94 3.31 12.71 21.02
CA SER A 94 1.99 12.63 21.65
C SER A 94 1.32 11.31 21.33
N GLY A 95 0.78 10.68 22.30
CA GLY A 95 0.24 9.35 22.10
C GLY A 95 -1.26 9.23 22.16
#